data_9c387405ef6264681540de42054ed035
#
_entry.id   9c387405ef6264681540de42054ed035
#
_cell.length_a   1.000
_cell.length_b   1.000
_cell.length_c   1.000
_cell.angle_alpha   90.00
_cell.angle_beta   90.00
_cell.angle_gamma   90.00
#
_symmetry.space_group_name_H-M   'P 1'
#
loop_
_entity.id
_entity.type
_entity.pdbx_description
1 polymer ?
#
loop_
_entity_poly.entity_id
_entity_poly.type
_entity_poly.pdbx_seq_one_letter_code
_entity_poly.pdbx_strand_id
1 'polypeptide(L)'
;MKTCKYLLIIFFVIISCNNNPRSNSFKVNFEKFELENGLDVVFHIDKSDPVVAVELMVHVGSAREEKGKTGFAHLFEHLLFLESENLGKGGLDKMSARIGGSGANGSTSPDRTNYLQTIPNDALEKMIWAEADKLGWFINTVTDPVLEKEKQVVKNEKRQSVDNRPYGHNQYVIGKNLYPDGHPYSWQVIGSLEDLQSATLDDVKRFFNKWYVPNNSTLVISGDFDTKKAKEWVIKYFDEIPRGRDIVKQNKWPANLEKSKNYYYEDNFARQPLLTMVWPTVEQYHPDSYALDVLTNFLTQGKSAFLNKVLIDDLKLTSSVRMSDNNYELAGNTQLSIRAFKNINLNDVQSGIIEAFKIFEENGISEKDLNRIKAEQETNFYSQLSSVLGKGTNLAYYNTFTGSPGFINVDIKNKLAVTTKDVKRVYEKYIKGRPYLTTSFVPKNKTDLAIENSSLAKINEEKIIQGSEIDFDTDRVVEFKKTPSKIDRAQEPPYGNEPIIRIPEIYGFKLNNGIEVSGIENSEVPMVRINIYIEGGQLHEKENKIGLS
;
A
#
# COMPACT_ATOMS: atom_id res chain seq x y z
N MET A 1 -32.99 -10.11 81.91
CA MET A 1 -33.13 -10.42 80.49
C MET A 1 -32.51 -9.25 79.73
N LYS A 2 -31.30 -9.44 79.19
CA LYS A 2 -30.58 -8.39 78.44
C LYS A 2 -30.50 -8.83 76.99
N THR A 3 -31.20 -8.16 76.10
CA THR A 3 -31.17 -8.35 74.66
C THR A 3 -29.95 -7.63 74.07
N CYS A 4 -29.03 -8.40 73.51
CA CYS A 4 -27.86 -7.91 72.80
C CYS A 4 -28.24 -7.67 71.31
N LYS A 5 -28.19 -6.42 70.88
CA LYS A 5 -28.37 -6.07 69.47
C LYS A 5 -27.02 -6.10 68.75
N TYR A 6 -26.84 -7.03 67.83
CA TYR A 6 -25.68 -7.03 66.93
C TYR A 6 -25.91 -6.01 65.78
N LEU A 7 -25.03 -5.00 65.75
CA LEU A 7 -24.96 -4.04 64.69
C LEU A 7 -24.04 -4.59 63.60
N LEU A 8 -24.59 -4.96 62.45
CA LEU A 8 -23.83 -5.45 61.28
C LEU A 8 -23.33 -4.22 60.52
N ILE A 9 -22.04 -3.90 60.63
CA ILE A 9 -21.39 -2.86 59.80
C ILE A 9 -20.99 -3.51 58.49
N ILE A 10 -21.72 -3.18 57.41
CA ILE A 10 -21.34 -3.56 56.03
C ILE A 10 -20.29 -2.55 55.56
N PHE A 11 -19.06 -2.99 55.46
CA PHE A 11 -17.97 -2.25 54.83
C PHE A 11 -18.14 -2.30 53.28
N PHE A 12 -18.64 -1.22 52.68
CA PHE A 12 -18.58 -1.04 51.24
C PHE A 12 -17.13 -0.69 50.87
N VAL A 13 -16.40 -1.69 50.36
CA VAL A 13 -15.12 -1.44 49.68
C VAL A 13 -15.46 -0.84 48.33
N ILE A 14 -15.38 0.48 48.21
CA ILE A 14 -15.41 1.19 46.93
C ILE A 14 -14.06 0.91 46.26
N ILE A 15 -14.02 -0.09 45.38
CA ILE A 15 -12.91 -0.23 44.43
C ILE A 15 -13.02 0.94 43.47
N SER A 16 -12.33 2.01 43.79
CA SER A 16 -12.08 3.13 42.87
C SER A 16 -11.18 2.58 41.77
N CYS A 17 -11.74 2.25 40.61
CA CYS A 17 -10.98 2.11 39.41
C CYS A 17 -10.32 3.47 39.11
N ASN A 18 -9.09 3.64 39.56
CA ASN A 18 -8.25 4.73 39.11
C ASN A 18 -8.04 4.54 37.59
N ASN A 19 -8.87 5.16 36.79
CA ASN A 19 -8.60 5.44 35.39
C ASN A 19 -7.48 6.50 35.33
N ASN A 20 -6.27 6.10 35.68
CA ASN A 20 -5.10 6.78 35.19
C ASN A 20 -5.03 6.49 33.69
N PRO A 21 -5.18 7.45 32.80
CA PRO A 21 -4.84 7.25 31.42
C PRO A 21 -3.36 6.84 31.40
N ARG A 22 -3.08 5.60 31.03
CA ARG A 22 -1.72 5.14 30.75
C ARG A 22 -1.20 5.99 29.61
N SER A 23 -0.55 7.11 29.94
CA SER A 23 0.13 7.97 28.97
C SER A 23 1.50 7.43 28.56
N ASN A 24 1.64 6.12 28.43
CA ASN A 24 2.72 5.57 27.62
C ASN A 24 2.22 5.59 26.18
N SER A 25 2.31 6.74 25.54
CA SER A 25 2.09 6.80 24.10
C SER A 25 3.13 5.89 23.45
N PHE A 26 2.66 4.83 22.79
CA PHE A 26 3.49 3.99 21.94
C PHE A 26 4.28 4.89 20.99
N LYS A 27 5.59 4.67 20.89
CA LYS A 27 6.48 5.41 20.00
C LYS A 27 7.37 4.44 19.26
N VAL A 28 7.44 4.61 17.96
CA VAL A 28 8.48 3.97 17.15
C VAL A 28 9.74 4.83 17.29
N ASN A 29 10.75 4.32 17.97
CA ASN A 29 12.03 5.00 18.12
C ASN A 29 12.83 4.81 16.82
N PHE A 30 13.52 5.85 16.38
CA PHE A 30 14.38 5.80 15.20
C PHE A 30 15.56 6.76 15.36
N GLU A 31 16.63 6.48 14.63
CA GLU A 31 17.73 7.39 14.36
C GLU A 31 17.66 7.79 12.89
N LYS A 32 17.73 9.08 12.59
CA LYS A 32 17.82 9.57 11.21
C LYS A 32 19.09 10.36 11.02
N PHE A 33 19.80 10.13 9.91
CA PHE A 33 20.91 10.94 9.45
C PHE A 33 20.92 11.00 7.92
N GLU A 34 21.62 11.98 7.38
CA GLU A 34 21.80 12.18 5.94
C GLU A 34 23.27 11.99 5.59
N LEU A 35 23.57 11.31 4.48
CA LEU A 35 24.92 11.22 3.92
C LEU A 35 25.27 12.51 3.17
N GLU A 36 26.57 12.75 2.91
CA GLU A 36 27.03 13.92 2.14
C GLU A 36 26.42 14.00 0.74
N ASN A 37 26.10 12.87 0.13
CA ASN A 37 25.43 12.78 -1.16
C ASN A 37 23.89 12.99 -1.09
N GLY A 38 23.34 13.23 0.10
CA GLY A 38 21.93 13.53 0.31
C GLY A 38 21.04 12.30 0.51
N LEU A 39 21.58 11.10 0.67
CA LEU A 39 20.79 9.92 1.03
C LEU A 39 20.28 10.04 2.46
N ASP A 40 18.95 10.03 2.63
CA ASP A 40 18.33 9.88 3.93
C ASP A 40 18.46 8.44 4.44
N VAL A 41 18.98 8.27 5.64
CA VAL A 41 19.12 6.96 6.30
C VAL A 41 18.34 6.95 7.60
N VAL A 42 17.51 5.92 7.80
CA VAL A 42 16.69 5.75 9.01
C VAL A 42 16.96 4.37 9.61
N PHE A 43 17.34 4.34 10.88
CA PHE A 43 17.53 3.13 11.68
C PHE A 43 16.43 2.97 12.70
N HIS A 44 15.90 1.75 12.80
CA HIS A 44 15.00 1.34 13.87
C HIS A 44 15.49 0.03 14.50
N ILE A 45 15.79 0.06 15.80
CA ILE A 45 16.25 -1.13 16.51
C ILE A 45 15.07 -1.88 17.08
N ASP A 46 14.96 -3.13 16.68
CA ASP A 46 13.99 -4.10 17.19
C ASP A 46 14.70 -5.45 17.35
N LYS A 47 14.85 -5.89 18.60
CA LYS A 47 15.57 -7.11 18.98
C LYS A 47 14.66 -8.28 19.28
N SER A 48 13.39 -8.20 18.87
CA SER A 48 12.42 -9.29 19.11
C SER A 48 12.80 -10.57 18.38
N ASP A 49 13.30 -10.41 17.15
CA ASP A 49 13.74 -11.52 16.29
C ASP A 49 15.12 -11.21 15.69
N PRO A 50 15.97 -12.23 15.42
CA PRO A 50 17.31 -12.04 14.87
C PRO A 50 17.28 -11.78 13.35
N VAL A 51 16.43 -10.87 12.92
CA VAL A 51 16.25 -10.49 11.51
C VAL A 51 16.32 -8.98 11.33
N VAL A 52 16.62 -8.57 10.11
CA VAL A 52 16.65 -7.15 9.71
C VAL A 52 15.89 -6.98 8.40
N ALA A 53 15.00 -6.00 8.38
CA ALA A 53 14.39 -5.52 7.15
C ALA A 53 15.25 -4.37 6.59
N VAL A 54 15.52 -4.43 5.30
CA VAL A 54 16.20 -3.36 4.55
C VAL A 54 15.26 -2.90 3.45
N GLU A 55 15.01 -1.60 3.40
CA GLU A 55 14.14 -0.99 2.39
C GLU A 55 14.82 0.24 1.79
N LEU A 56 14.89 0.26 0.47
CA LEU A 56 15.25 1.43 -0.32
C LEU A 56 13.98 2.00 -0.96
N MET A 57 13.55 3.19 -0.54
CA MET A 57 12.42 3.89 -1.11
C MET A 57 12.90 5.09 -1.93
N VAL A 58 12.50 5.15 -3.20
CA VAL A 58 12.81 6.26 -4.10
C VAL A 58 11.55 7.09 -4.31
N HIS A 59 11.65 8.41 -4.16
CA HIS A 59 10.52 9.33 -4.34
C HIS A 59 10.23 9.56 -5.82
N VAL A 60 9.96 8.47 -6.53
CA VAL A 60 9.62 8.42 -7.95
C VAL A 60 8.57 7.36 -8.19
N GLY A 61 7.49 7.75 -8.84
CA GLY A 61 6.44 6.88 -9.32
C GLY A 61 5.94 7.41 -10.66
N SER A 62 4.81 6.91 -11.14
CA SER A 62 4.27 7.34 -12.43
C SER A 62 3.94 8.84 -12.51
N ALA A 63 3.77 9.52 -11.37
CA ALA A 63 3.57 10.97 -11.33
C ALA A 63 4.82 11.80 -11.70
N ARG A 64 5.96 11.18 -11.83
CA ARG A 64 7.21 11.82 -12.26
C ARG A 64 7.51 11.60 -13.75
N GLU A 65 6.67 10.84 -14.42
CA GLU A 65 6.75 10.56 -15.85
C GLU A 65 6.22 11.73 -16.67
N GLU A 66 6.53 11.71 -17.96
CA GLU A 66 6.06 12.70 -18.92
C GLU A 66 4.98 12.06 -19.81
N LYS A 67 4.00 12.87 -20.24
CA LYS A 67 2.98 12.42 -21.20
C LYS A 67 3.67 11.92 -22.49
N GLY A 68 3.33 10.70 -22.92
CA GLY A 68 3.98 10.03 -24.04
C GLY A 68 5.21 9.20 -23.64
N LYS A 69 5.53 9.14 -22.33
CA LYS A 69 6.61 8.33 -21.76
C LYS A 69 6.18 7.76 -20.40
N THR A 70 5.05 7.04 -20.41
CA THR A 70 4.45 6.46 -19.21
C THR A 70 4.88 5.00 -19.01
N GLY A 71 4.88 4.53 -17.76
CA GLY A 71 5.27 3.17 -17.37
C GLY A 71 6.75 3.02 -17.01
N PHE A 72 7.54 4.08 -17.00
CA PHE A 72 8.98 4.03 -16.70
C PHE A 72 9.26 3.68 -15.24
N ALA A 73 8.52 4.25 -14.30
CA ALA A 73 8.72 3.95 -12.89
C ALA A 73 8.48 2.46 -12.59
N HIS A 74 7.44 1.88 -13.18
CA HIS A 74 7.14 0.45 -13.06
C HIS A 74 8.16 -0.42 -13.81
N LEU A 75 8.60 0.00 -14.99
CA LEU A 75 9.67 -0.68 -15.71
C LEU A 75 10.97 -0.73 -14.88
N PHE A 76 11.29 0.34 -14.14
CA PHE A 76 12.46 0.35 -13.23
C PHE A 76 12.27 -0.54 -12.00
N GLU A 77 11.05 -0.72 -11.50
CA GLU A 77 10.78 -1.73 -10.48
C GLU A 77 11.27 -3.10 -10.94
N HIS A 78 10.95 -3.50 -12.17
CA HIS A 78 11.40 -4.77 -12.76
C HIS A 78 12.92 -4.78 -13.02
N LEU A 79 13.43 -3.78 -13.70
CA LEU A 79 14.83 -3.75 -14.15
C LEU A 79 15.83 -3.88 -12.98
N LEU A 80 15.57 -3.24 -11.84
CA LEU A 80 16.46 -3.23 -10.67
C LEU A 80 16.59 -4.60 -9.97
N PHE A 81 15.72 -5.57 -10.29
CA PHE A 81 15.87 -6.94 -9.82
C PHE A 81 16.70 -7.82 -10.75
N LEU A 82 16.91 -7.43 -12.02
CA LEU A 82 17.49 -8.30 -13.02
C LEU A 82 18.99 -8.48 -12.86
N GLU A 83 19.74 -7.38 -12.75
CA GLU A 83 21.19 -7.41 -12.77
C GLU A 83 21.78 -6.14 -12.17
N SER A 84 22.96 -6.24 -11.57
CA SER A 84 23.85 -5.10 -11.31
C SER A 84 25.28 -5.46 -11.70
N GLU A 85 26.16 -4.48 -11.82
CA GLU A 85 27.53 -4.66 -12.29
C GLU A 85 28.35 -5.64 -11.42
N ASN A 86 27.99 -5.77 -10.13
CA ASN A 86 28.74 -6.54 -9.15
C ASN A 86 28.01 -7.81 -8.70
N LEU A 87 26.67 -7.79 -8.66
CA LEU A 87 25.86 -8.96 -8.35
C LEU A 87 25.69 -9.89 -9.57
N GLY A 88 25.74 -9.33 -10.78
CA GLY A 88 25.49 -10.05 -12.02
C GLY A 88 24.01 -10.44 -12.21
N LYS A 89 23.76 -11.13 -13.30
CA LYS A 89 22.39 -11.51 -13.74
C LYS A 89 21.69 -12.43 -12.71
N GLY A 90 20.53 -11.96 -12.20
CA GLY A 90 19.74 -12.65 -11.16
C GLY A 90 20.50 -12.77 -9.83
N GLY A 91 21.55 -11.94 -9.63
CA GLY A 91 22.43 -12.05 -8.47
C GLY A 91 21.76 -11.71 -7.15
N LEU A 92 20.85 -10.74 -7.16
CA LEU A 92 20.09 -10.36 -5.97
C LEU A 92 19.19 -11.51 -5.47
N ASP A 93 18.42 -12.13 -6.35
CA ASP A 93 17.55 -13.25 -5.98
C ASP A 93 18.34 -14.45 -5.49
N LYS A 94 19.43 -14.78 -6.19
CA LYS A 94 20.35 -15.86 -5.79
C LYS A 94 20.97 -15.58 -4.42
N MET A 95 21.37 -14.34 -4.16
CA MET A 95 21.94 -13.94 -2.88
C MET A 95 20.85 -14.02 -1.79
N SER A 96 19.67 -13.43 -2.00
CA SER A 96 18.58 -13.45 -1.05
C SER A 96 18.19 -14.89 -0.64
N ALA A 97 18.06 -15.79 -1.61
CA ALA A 97 17.79 -17.21 -1.33
C ALA A 97 18.92 -17.87 -0.52
N ARG A 98 20.16 -17.61 -0.87
CA ARG A 98 21.35 -18.20 -0.22
C ARG A 98 21.54 -17.73 1.22
N ILE A 99 21.24 -16.46 1.50
CA ILE A 99 21.36 -15.90 2.86
C ILE A 99 20.14 -16.17 3.74
N GLY A 100 19.14 -16.89 3.26
CA GLY A 100 17.93 -17.18 4.03
C GLY A 100 16.96 -16.01 4.13
N GLY A 101 17.07 -15.05 3.21
CA GLY A 101 16.13 -13.91 3.14
C GLY A 101 14.76 -14.31 2.63
N SER A 102 13.74 -13.54 2.95
CA SER A 102 12.50 -13.54 2.19
C SER A 102 12.80 -12.98 0.81
N GLY A 103 12.21 -13.50 -0.25
CA GLY A 103 12.44 -13.02 -1.62
C GLY A 103 12.41 -11.48 -1.71
N ALA A 104 13.29 -10.92 -2.51
CA ALA A 104 13.27 -9.49 -2.78
C ALA A 104 11.93 -9.10 -3.41
N ASN A 105 11.35 -7.99 -2.97
CA ASN A 105 10.08 -7.50 -3.48
C ASN A 105 10.13 -6.00 -3.71
N GLY A 106 9.32 -5.51 -4.65
CA GLY A 106 9.16 -4.11 -4.96
C GLY A 106 7.70 -3.74 -5.16
N SER A 107 7.43 -2.46 -5.16
CA SER A 107 6.15 -1.95 -5.60
C SER A 107 6.27 -0.52 -6.10
N THR A 108 5.48 -0.19 -7.12
CA THR A 108 5.38 1.16 -7.68
C THR A 108 3.98 1.73 -7.46
N SER A 109 3.92 2.96 -7.02
CA SER A 109 2.70 3.75 -6.91
C SER A 109 2.79 5.01 -7.79
N PRO A 110 1.77 5.84 -7.86
CA PRO A 110 1.92 7.13 -8.54
C PRO A 110 3.09 7.97 -8.01
N ASP A 111 3.42 7.90 -6.73
CA ASP A 111 4.33 8.84 -6.10
C ASP A 111 5.66 8.25 -5.61
N ARG A 112 5.79 6.94 -5.51
CA ARG A 112 7.01 6.27 -5.01
C ARG A 112 7.23 4.90 -5.64
N THR A 113 8.50 4.45 -5.65
CA THR A 113 8.91 3.07 -5.91
C THR A 113 9.77 2.61 -4.74
N ASN A 114 9.54 1.40 -4.22
CA ASN A 114 10.34 0.85 -3.14
C ASN A 114 10.82 -0.56 -3.45
N TYR A 115 11.93 -0.92 -2.81
CA TYR A 115 12.59 -2.22 -2.86
C TYR A 115 12.83 -2.65 -1.42
N LEU A 116 12.38 -3.83 -1.04
CA LEU A 116 12.40 -4.27 0.34
C LEU A 116 12.65 -5.76 0.46
N GLN A 117 13.24 -6.17 1.57
CA GLN A 117 13.38 -7.55 1.96
C GLN A 117 13.70 -7.69 3.46
N THR A 118 13.45 -8.87 4.01
CA THR A 118 13.83 -9.25 5.37
C THR A 118 14.86 -10.37 5.30
N ILE A 119 15.94 -10.24 6.04
CA ILE A 119 17.09 -11.14 6.05
C ILE A 119 17.49 -11.49 7.48
N PRO A 120 18.21 -12.61 7.72
CA PRO A 120 18.91 -12.84 8.96
C PRO A 120 19.92 -11.70 9.24
N ASN A 121 20.11 -11.36 10.50
CA ASN A 121 20.90 -10.17 10.87
C ASN A 121 22.39 -10.28 10.57
N ASP A 122 22.94 -11.49 10.45
CA ASP A 122 24.34 -11.74 10.06
C ASP A 122 24.63 -11.42 8.57
N ALA A 123 23.59 -11.30 7.75
CA ALA A 123 23.70 -10.96 6.33
C ALA A 123 23.55 -9.44 6.04
N LEU A 124 23.45 -8.59 7.07
CA LEU A 124 23.13 -7.17 6.88
C LEU A 124 24.16 -6.43 6.02
N GLU A 125 25.48 -6.64 6.22
CA GLU A 125 26.49 -5.96 5.40
C GLU A 125 26.36 -6.34 3.91
N LYS A 126 26.10 -7.62 3.61
CA LYS A 126 25.83 -8.09 2.24
C LYS A 126 24.66 -7.36 1.60
N MET A 127 23.59 -7.17 2.38
CA MET A 127 22.38 -6.52 1.86
C MET A 127 22.57 -5.02 1.65
N ILE A 128 23.26 -4.32 2.54
CA ILE A 128 23.61 -2.90 2.36
C ILE A 128 24.46 -2.72 1.10
N TRP A 129 25.43 -3.61 0.87
CA TRP A 129 26.24 -3.63 -0.34
C TRP A 129 25.39 -3.83 -1.59
N ALA A 130 24.47 -4.79 -1.59
CA ALA A 130 23.58 -5.09 -2.71
C ALA A 130 22.58 -3.94 -3.00
N GLU A 131 22.02 -3.32 -1.97
CA GLU A 131 21.12 -2.17 -2.15
C GLU A 131 21.85 -0.94 -2.70
N ALA A 132 23.12 -0.74 -2.32
CA ALA A 132 23.94 0.33 -2.89
C ALA A 132 24.19 0.12 -4.39
N ASP A 133 24.34 -1.12 -4.84
CA ASP A 133 24.51 -1.44 -6.26
C ASP A 133 23.32 -1.00 -7.12
N LYS A 134 22.10 -1.03 -6.59
CA LYS A 134 20.89 -0.57 -7.30
C LYS A 134 20.94 0.91 -7.67
N LEU A 135 21.57 1.75 -6.85
CA LEU A 135 21.69 3.17 -7.13
C LEU A 135 22.96 3.54 -7.89
N GLY A 136 24.08 2.87 -7.57
CA GLY A 136 25.39 3.28 -8.06
C GLY A 136 25.96 2.47 -9.22
N TRP A 137 25.60 1.19 -9.33
CA TRP A 137 26.24 0.24 -10.26
C TRP A 137 25.23 -0.61 -11.04
N PHE A 138 24.13 -0.01 -11.40
CA PHE A 138 23.02 -0.71 -12.09
C PHE A 138 22.86 -0.26 -13.54
N ILE A 139 22.79 1.05 -13.81
CA ILE A 139 22.23 1.56 -15.08
C ILE A 139 22.99 1.12 -16.34
N ASN A 140 24.28 0.81 -16.20
CA ASN A 140 25.08 0.32 -17.33
C ASN A 140 24.76 -1.12 -17.73
N THR A 141 24.16 -1.93 -16.83
CA THR A 141 23.71 -3.29 -17.15
C THR A 141 22.46 -3.29 -18.01
N VAL A 142 21.73 -2.18 -18.05
CA VAL A 142 20.55 -2.01 -18.92
C VAL A 142 21.05 -1.76 -20.34
N THR A 143 21.06 -2.81 -21.14
CA THR A 143 21.40 -2.80 -22.57
C THR A 143 20.13 -2.90 -23.41
N ASP A 144 20.22 -2.65 -24.73
CA ASP A 144 19.04 -2.76 -25.63
C ASP A 144 18.36 -4.14 -25.53
N PRO A 145 19.06 -5.29 -25.54
CA PRO A 145 18.41 -6.61 -25.38
C PRO A 145 17.71 -6.76 -24.03
N VAL A 146 18.30 -6.29 -22.94
CA VAL A 146 17.70 -6.33 -21.59
C VAL A 146 16.43 -5.48 -21.55
N LEU A 147 16.51 -4.25 -22.06
CA LEU A 147 15.37 -3.33 -22.12
C LEU A 147 14.22 -3.91 -22.95
N GLU A 148 14.50 -4.40 -24.16
CA GLU A 148 13.45 -4.94 -25.02
C GLU A 148 12.77 -6.17 -24.43
N LYS A 149 13.55 -7.04 -23.80
CA LYS A 149 13.00 -8.18 -23.07
C LYS A 149 12.06 -7.75 -21.95
N GLU A 150 12.48 -6.77 -21.13
CA GLU A 150 11.67 -6.35 -20.00
C GLU A 150 10.42 -5.57 -20.42
N LYS A 151 10.49 -4.81 -21.50
CA LYS A 151 9.31 -4.23 -22.12
C LYS A 151 8.27 -5.30 -22.47
N GLN A 152 8.67 -6.47 -23.01
CA GLN A 152 7.74 -7.55 -23.31
C GLN A 152 7.13 -8.14 -22.02
N VAL A 153 7.91 -8.28 -20.94
CA VAL A 153 7.42 -8.74 -19.65
C VAL A 153 6.33 -7.79 -19.12
N VAL A 154 6.61 -6.48 -19.05
CA VAL A 154 5.65 -5.46 -18.58
C VAL A 154 4.41 -5.39 -19.48
N LYS A 155 4.58 -5.50 -20.82
CA LYS A 155 3.46 -5.56 -21.76
C LYS A 155 2.58 -6.78 -21.52
N ASN A 156 3.17 -7.96 -21.27
CA ASN A 156 2.41 -9.18 -20.96
C ASN A 156 1.70 -9.07 -19.61
N GLU A 157 2.34 -8.47 -18.62
CA GLU A 157 1.71 -8.18 -17.34
C GLU A 157 0.50 -7.25 -17.50
N LYS A 158 0.64 -6.17 -18.27
CA LYS A 158 -0.48 -5.27 -18.56
C LYS A 158 -1.65 -6.01 -19.21
N ARG A 159 -1.38 -6.88 -20.18
CA ARG A 159 -2.41 -7.72 -20.80
C ARG A 159 -3.12 -8.61 -19.79
N GLN A 160 -2.37 -9.23 -18.86
CA GLN A 160 -2.94 -10.12 -17.84
C GLN A 160 -3.66 -9.39 -16.72
N SER A 161 -3.11 -8.27 -16.24
CA SER A 161 -3.61 -7.56 -15.08
C SER A 161 -4.66 -6.48 -15.41
N VAL A 162 -4.68 -5.99 -16.65
CA VAL A 162 -5.57 -4.91 -17.11
C VAL A 162 -6.44 -5.36 -18.28
N ASP A 163 -5.83 -5.67 -19.44
CA ASP A 163 -6.57 -5.76 -20.70
C ASP A 163 -7.47 -7.01 -20.77
N ASN A 164 -7.04 -8.15 -20.21
CA ASN A 164 -7.77 -9.43 -20.21
C ASN A 164 -8.50 -9.71 -18.88
N ARG A 165 -8.70 -8.68 -18.05
CA ARG A 165 -9.34 -8.82 -16.75
C ARG A 165 -10.67 -8.08 -16.69
N PRO A 166 -11.74 -8.66 -16.09
CA PRO A 166 -12.96 -7.93 -15.83
C PRO A 166 -12.70 -6.61 -15.10
N TYR A 167 -13.24 -5.53 -15.62
CA TYR A 167 -13.13 -4.17 -15.07
C TYR A 167 -11.70 -3.61 -15.06
N GLY A 168 -10.73 -4.23 -15.75
CA GLY A 168 -9.32 -3.83 -15.69
C GLY A 168 -9.06 -2.39 -16.16
N HIS A 169 -9.85 -1.89 -17.10
CA HIS A 169 -9.75 -0.52 -17.60
C HIS A 169 -10.44 0.54 -16.74
N ASN A 170 -11.13 0.15 -15.64
CA ASN A 170 -11.92 1.11 -14.86
C ASN A 170 -11.06 2.25 -14.29
N GLN A 171 -9.89 1.94 -13.73
CA GLN A 171 -9.00 2.97 -13.19
C GLN A 171 -8.40 3.87 -14.26
N TYR A 172 -8.19 3.37 -15.49
CA TYR A 172 -7.78 4.20 -16.63
C TYR A 172 -8.88 5.20 -16.99
N VAL A 173 -10.14 4.74 -17.09
CA VAL A 173 -11.28 5.63 -17.41
C VAL A 173 -11.46 6.68 -16.30
N ILE A 174 -11.30 6.29 -15.04
CA ILE A 174 -11.37 7.22 -13.91
C ILE A 174 -10.26 8.27 -14.03
N GLY A 175 -9.00 7.88 -14.10
CA GLY A 175 -7.86 8.80 -14.16
C GLY A 175 -7.97 9.78 -15.33
N LYS A 176 -8.30 9.26 -16.51
CA LYS A 176 -8.41 10.06 -17.76
C LYS A 176 -9.52 11.10 -17.74
N ASN A 177 -10.60 10.88 -16.99
CA ASN A 177 -11.78 11.75 -17.01
C ASN A 177 -11.98 12.56 -15.73
N LEU A 178 -11.34 12.16 -14.64
CA LEU A 178 -11.34 12.88 -13.36
C LEU A 178 -10.33 14.04 -13.37
N TYR A 179 -9.12 13.77 -13.84
CA TYR A 179 -8.03 14.73 -13.83
C TYR A 179 -7.94 15.51 -15.16
N PRO A 180 -7.47 16.76 -15.12
CA PRO A 180 -7.25 17.54 -16.35
C PRO A 180 -6.15 16.94 -17.22
N ASP A 181 -6.12 17.30 -18.50
CA ASP A 181 -5.06 16.86 -19.41
C ASP A 181 -3.68 17.29 -18.91
N GLY A 182 -2.72 16.37 -18.97
CA GLY A 182 -1.36 16.57 -18.45
C GLY A 182 -1.22 16.38 -16.95
N HIS A 183 -2.30 16.15 -16.22
CA HIS A 183 -2.19 15.81 -14.79
C HIS A 183 -1.53 14.43 -14.62
N PRO A 184 -0.53 14.28 -13.71
CA PRO A 184 0.21 13.02 -13.55
C PRO A 184 -0.63 11.79 -13.20
N TYR A 185 -1.78 11.99 -12.56
CA TYR A 185 -2.68 10.87 -12.22
C TYR A 185 -3.71 10.56 -13.32
N SER A 186 -3.57 11.16 -14.51
CA SER A 186 -4.41 10.84 -15.67
C SER A 186 -3.97 9.61 -16.46
N TRP A 187 -2.82 9.01 -16.12
CA TRP A 187 -2.33 7.75 -16.67
C TRP A 187 -2.08 6.70 -15.59
N GLN A 188 -1.98 5.45 -15.99
CA GLN A 188 -1.77 4.33 -15.08
C GLN A 188 -0.28 4.14 -14.76
N VAL A 189 0.02 3.57 -13.59
CA VAL A 189 1.38 3.22 -13.16
C VAL A 189 2.07 2.28 -14.15
N ILE A 190 1.34 1.29 -14.67
CA ILE A 190 1.89 0.34 -15.66
C ILE A 190 2.17 0.99 -17.03
N GLY A 191 1.69 2.20 -17.27
CA GLY A 191 1.88 2.95 -18.50
C GLY A 191 1.00 2.51 -19.67
N SER A 192 1.20 3.14 -20.82
CA SER A 192 0.60 2.71 -22.09
C SER A 192 1.55 1.79 -22.85
N LEU A 193 0.98 0.87 -23.63
CA LEU A 193 1.77 -0.05 -24.46
C LEU A 193 2.56 0.69 -25.55
N GLU A 194 1.99 1.79 -26.08
CA GLU A 194 2.65 2.65 -27.08
C GLU A 194 3.88 3.33 -26.49
N ASP A 195 3.74 3.93 -25.28
CA ASP A 195 4.84 4.61 -24.60
C ASP A 195 5.98 3.65 -24.27
N LEU A 196 5.65 2.48 -23.71
CA LEU A 196 6.62 1.42 -23.41
C LEU A 196 7.32 0.93 -24.70
N GLN A 197 6.58 0.72 -25.78
CA GLN A 197 7.17 0.28 -27.04
C GLN A 197 8.14 1.33 -27.63
N SER A 198 7.78 2.60 -27.57
CA SER A 198 8.59 3.70 -28.11
C SER A 198 9.76 4.11 -27.21
N ALA A 199 9.81 3.63 -25.97
CA ALA A 199 10.89 3.95 -25.02
C ALA A 199 12.24 3.49 -25.54
N THR A 200 13.21 4.41 -25.59
CA THR A 200 14.60 4.14 -25.98
C THR A 200 15.49 3.92 -24.76
N LEU A 201 16.64 3.28 -24.98
CA LEU A 201 17.64 3.12 -23.91
C LEU A 201 18.08 4.48 -23.33
N ASP A 202 18.19 5.51 -24.16
CA ASP A 202 18.52 6.87 -23.71
C ASP A 202 17.43 7.48 -22.83
N ASP A 203 16.16 7.24 -23.14
CA ASP A 203 15.04 7.69 -22.31
C ASP A 203 15.10 7.05 -20.93
N VAL A 204 15.34 5.73 -20.89
CA VAL A 204 15.47 4.95 -19.67
C VAL A 204 16.64 5.46 -18.83
N LYS A 205 17.82 5.65 -19.43
CA LYS A 205 18.99 6.19 -18.74
C LYS A 205 18.78 7.61 -18.21
N ARG A 206 18.09 8.48 -18.98
CA ARG A 206 17.73 9.83 -18.51
C ARG A 206 16.79 9.80 -17.31
N PHE A 207 15.78 8.92 -17.33
CA PHE A 207 14.85 8.77 -16.22
C PHE A 207 15.56 8.29 -14.95
N PHE A 208 16.40 7.26 -15.05
CA PHE A 208 17.20 6.76 -13.94
C PHE A 208 18.08 7.86 -13.35
N ASN A 209 18.93 8.49 -14.16
CA ASN A 209 19.88 9.51 -13.72
C ASN A 209 19.19 10.76 -13.13
N LYS A 210 17.92 10.98 -13.43
CA LYS A 210 17.13 12.08 -12.88
C LYS A 210 16.54 11.73 -11.52
N TRP A 211 16.04 10.51 -11.34
CA TRP A 211 15.19 10.16 -10.23
C TRP A 211 15.78 9.15 -9.25
N TYR A 212 16.59 8.20 -9.72
CA TYR A 212 17.22 7.16 -8.90
C TYR A 212 18.58 7.63 -8.38
N VAL A 213 18.52 8.62 -7.52
CA VAL A 213 19.69 9.31 -6.97
C VAL A 213 19.60 9.34 -5.44
N PRO A 214 20.76 9.41 -4.73
CA PRO A 214 20.78 9.40 -3.27
C PRO A 214 19.87 10.44 -2.64
N ASN A 215 19.94 11.69 -3.09
CA ASN A 215 19.15 12.80 -2.56
C ASN A 215 17.64 12.78 -2.94
N ASN A 216 17.17 11.69 -3.54
CA ASN A 216 15.76 11.39 -3.80
C ASN A 216 15.34 10.06 -3.19
N SER A 217 16.19 9.49 -2.33
CA SER A 217 16.02 8.14 -1.79
C SER A 217 16.09 8.14 -0.27
N THR A 218 15.38 7.20 0.34
CA THR A 218 15.44 6.89 1.77
C THR A 218 15.82 5.44 1.95
N LEU A 219 16.92 5.16 2.64
CA LEU A 219 17.31 3.83 3.07
C LEU A 219 16.85 3.62 4.51
N VAL A 220 16.07 2.57 4.74
CA VAL A 220 15.64 2.20 6.09
C VAL A 220 16.18 0.83 6.45
N ILE A 221 16.75 0.73 7.65
CA ILE A 221 17.22 -0.53 8.24
C ILE A 221 16.48 -0.69 9.58
N SER A 222 15.70 -1.76 9.71
CA SER A 222 14.84 -2.03 10.86
C SER A 222 15.04 -3.45 11.37
N GLY A 223 15.38 -3.65 12.64
CA GLY A 223 15.57 -4.97 13.23
C GLY A 223 16.71 -5.07 14.23
N ASP A 224 17.26 -6.28 14.39
CA ASP A 224 18.36 -6.55 15.34
C ASP A 224 19.74 -6.36 14.69
N PHE A 225 20.32 -5.20 14.89
CA PHE A 225 21.66 -4.89 14.39
C PHE A 225 22.42 -3.89 15.28
N ASP A 226 23.72 -3.80 15.07
CA ASP A 226 24.59 -2.79 15.67
C ASP A 226 24.57 -1.51 14.82
N THR A 227 24.04 -0.42 15.37
CA THR A 227 23.87 0.85 14.65
C THR A 227 25.19 1.46 14.20
N LYS A 228 26.25 1.30 14.99
CA LYS A 228 27.56 1.85 14.65
C LYS A 228 28.16 1.14 13.44
N LYS A 229 28.14 -0.19 13.44
CA LYS A 229 28.61 -0.99 12.29
C LYS A 229 27.75 -0.75 11.06
N ALA A 230 26.41 -0.73 11.20
CA ALA A 230 25.52 -0.47 10.09
C ALA A 230 25.78 0.91 9.46
N LYS A 231 26.04 1.93 10.29
CA LYS A 231 26.39 3.27 9.81
C LYS A 231 27.72 3.28 9.06
N GLU A 232 28.74 2.57 9.56
CA GLU A 232 30.03 2.41 8.87
C GLU A 232 29.84 1.73 7.50
N TRP A 233 29.02 0.67 7.42
CA TRP A 233 28.72 -0.01 6.17
C TRP A 233 27.91 0.85 5.19
N VAL A 234 26.90 1.58 5.67
CA VAL A 234 26.14 2.51 4.83
C VAL A 234 27.07 3.57 4.23
N ILE A 235 27.92 4.19 5.01
CA ILE A 235 28.91 5.16 4.54
C ILE A 235 29.85 4.50 3.52
N LYS A 236 30.40 3.31 3.84
CA LYS A 236 31.33 2.56 2.98
C LYS A 236 30.74 2.30 1.59
N TYR A 237 29.45 1.94 1.50
CA TYR A 237 28.84 1.47 0.26
C TYR A 237 28.04 2.55 -0.49
N PHE A 238 27.48 3.52 0.19
CA PHE A 238 26.63 4.53 -0.45
C PHE A 238 27.30 5.90 -0.65
N ASP A 239 28.29 6.27 0.16
CA ASP A 239 28.82 7.65 0.16
C ASP A 239 29.53 8.04 -1.15
N GLU A 240 30.10 7.08 -1.88
CA GLU A 240 30.74 7.32 -3.17
C GLU A 240 29.74 7.50 -4.35
N ILE A 241 28.44 7.20 -4.15
CA ILE A 241 27.42 7.39 -5.17
C ILE A 241 27.19 8.91 -5.34
N PRO A 242 27.30 9.46 -6.54
CA PRO A 242 27.19 10.89 -6.73
C PRO A 242 25.79 11.42 -6.36
N ARG A 243 25.75 12.58 -5.69
CA ARG A 243 24.51 13.33 -5.47
C ARG A 243 23.89 13.68 -6.84
N GLY A 244 22.59 13.46 -6.97
CA GLY A 244 21.82 13.91 -8.12
C GLY A 244 21.54 15.42 -8.09
N ARG A 245 20.92 15.91 -9.16
CA ARG A 245 20.39 17.29 -9.18
C ARG A 245 19.30 17.43 -8.13
N ASP A 246 19.11 18.65 -7.64
CA ASP A 246 18.02 18.93 -6.70
C ASP A 246 16.66 18.70 -7.37
N ILE A 247 15.81 17.96 -6.68
CA ILE A 247 14.48 17.61 -7.15
C ILE A 247 13.50 18.72 -6.77
N VAL A 248 12.86 19.31 -7.76
CA VAL A 248 11.81 20.29 -7.53
C VAL A 248 10.52 19.57 -7.12
N LYS A 249 9.99 19.91 -5.94
CA LYS A 249 8.71 19.38 -5.48
C LYS A 249 7.59 19.79 -6.44
N GLN A 250 6.75 18.82 -6.79
CA GLN A 250 5.54 19.13 -7.56
C GLN A 250 4.52 19.84 -6.65
N ASN A 251 3.82 20.81 -7.23
CA ASN A 251 2.73 21.47 -6.53
C ASN A 251 1.52 20.53 -6.42
N LYS A 252 0.76 20.67 -5.34
CA LYS A 252 -0.55 20.04 -5.21
C LYS A 252 -1.43 20.47 -6.37
N TRP A 253 -2.10 19.51 -6.97
CA TRP A 253 -2.94 19.74 -8.14
C TRP A 253 -4.26 18.96 -7.99
N PRO A 254 -5.20 19.45 -7.16
CA PRO A 254 -6.46 18.75 -6.93
C PRO A 254 -7.29 18.68 -8.21
N ALA A 255 -7.98 17.57 -8.39
CA ALA A 255 -8.98 17.46 -9.44
C ALA A 255 -10.17 18.38 -9.14
N ASN A 256 -10.76 18.95 -10.20
CA ASN A 256 -11.97 19.77 -10.11
C ASN A 256 -12.95 19.36 -11.21
N LEU A 257 -14.19 19.09 -10.83
CA LEU A 257 -15.30 18.82 -11.75
C LEU A 257 -16.31 19.96 -11.67
N GLU A 258 -16.54 20.66 -12.77
CA GLU A 258 -17.61 21.69 -12.86
C GLU A 258 -19.01 21.07 -12.86
N LYS A 259 -19.14 19.87 -13.44
CA LYS A 259 -20.37 19.09 -13.51
C LYS A 259 -20.06 17.59 -13.45
N SER A 260 -21.05 16.81 -13.04
CA SER A 260 -20.93 15.35 -13.07
C SER A 260 -20.76 14.83 -14.51
N LYS A 261 -19.98 13.76 -14.65
CA LYS A 261 -19.70 13.09 -15.92
C LYS A 261 -20.03 11.62 -15.78
N ASN A 262 -20.75 11.05 -16.74
CA ASN A 262 -21.07 9.63 -16.77
C ASN A 262 -20.45 8.97 -17.98
N TYR A 263 -19.74 7.87 -17.77
CA TYR A 263 -19.15 7.06 -18.82
C TYR A 263 -19.57 5.60 -18.68
N TYR A 264 -19.73 4.92 -19.80
CA TYR A 264 -19.91 3.49 -19.83
C TYR A 264 -18.88 2.79 -20.70
N TYR A 265 -18.66 1.53 -20.44
CA TYR A 265 -17.81 0.65 -21.24
C TYR A 265 -18.40 -0.75 -21.28
N GLU A 266 -18.43 -1.36 -22.48
CA GLU A 266 -18.78 -2.75 -22.68
C GLU A 266 -17.55 -3.62 -22.48
N ASP A 267 -17.53 -4.33 -21.36
CA ASP A 267 -16.39 -5.16 -20.95
C ASP A 267 -16.58 -6.60 -21.44
N ASN A 268 -15.62 -7.06 -22.25
CA ASN A 268 -15.65 -8.40 -22.82
C ASN A 268 -15.55 -9.52 -21.78
N PHE A 269 -15.02 -9.23 -20.59
CA PHE A 269 -14.74 -10.21 -19.54
C PHE A 269 -15.72 -10.10 -18.36
N ALA A 270 -16.42 -8.98 -18.22
CA ALA A 270 -17.37 -8.78 -17.16
C ALA A 270 -18.61 -9.68 -17.32
N ARG A 271 -19.06 -10.25 -16.21
CA ARG A 271 -20.30 -11.04 -16.12
C ARG A 271 -21.41 -10.32 -15.37
N GLN A 272 -21.06 -9.28 -14.65
CA GLN A 272 -21.93 -8.47 -13.81
C GLN A 272 -21.63 -6.99 -14.07
N PRO A 273 -22.61 -6.10 -13.98
CA PRO A 273 -22.34 -4.66 -14.10
C PRO A 273 -21.63 -4.13 -12.87
N LEU A 274 -20.68 -3.22 -13.08
CA LEU A 274 -19.95 -2.49 -12.05
C LEU A 274 -20.24 -1.00 -12.16
N LEU A 275 -20.71 -0.40 -11.09
CA LEU A 275 -20.83 1.04 -10.92
C LEU A 275 -19.68 1.54 -10.06
N THR A 276 -18.97 2.58 -10.52
CA THR A 276 -18.04 3.33 -9.67
C THR A 276 -18.39 4.81 -9.72
N MET A 277 -18.60 5.42 -8.55
CA MET A 277 -18.80 6.86 -8.39
C MET A 277 -17.54 7.44 -7.72
N VAL A 278 -17.02 8.55 -8.26
CA VAL A 278 -15.74 9.12 -7.83
C VAL A 278 -15.90 10.62 -7.61
N TRP A 279 -15.60 11.08 -6.41
CA TRP A 279 -15.58 12.49 -6.04
C TRP A 279 -14.12 12.97 -5.90
N PRO A 280 -13.76 14.13 -6.48
CA PRO A 280 -12.48 14.77 -6.17
C PRO A 280 -12.42 15.10 -4.68
N THR A 281 -11.30 14.75 -4.04
CA THR A 281 -11.05 15.05 -2.63
C THR A 281 -9.63 15.62 -2.45
N VAL A 282 -9.08 15.49 -1.26
CA VAL A 282 -7.84 16.12 -0.86
C VAL A 282 -6.64 15.19 -0.97
N GLU A 283 -5.48 15.78 -1.06
CA GLU A 283 -4.20 15.09 -1.05
C GLU A 283 -3.89 14.43 0.29
N GLN A 284 -2.86 13.60 0.30
CA GLN A 284 -2.35 12.89 1.45
C GLN A 284 -1.96 13.83 2.60
N TYR A 285 -2.27 13.44 3.83
CA TYR A 285 -2.05 14.19 5.07
C TYR A 285 -2.78 15.53 5.19
N HIS A 286 -3.68 15.84 4.27
CA HIS A 286 -4.60 16.96 4.46
C HIS A 286 -5.50 16.69 5.68
N PRO A 287 -5.82 17.69 6.53
CA PRO A 287 -6.65 17.47 7.72
C PRO A 287 -8.00 16.81 7.44
N ASP A 288 -8.60 17.06 6.29
CA ASP A 288 -9.89 16.47 5.90
C ASP A 288 -9.79 14.99 5.50
N SER A 289 -8.61 14.48 5.10
CA SER A 289 -8.44 13.09 4.69
C SER A 289 -8.76 12.11 5.83
N TYR A 290 -8.46 12.47 7.05
CA TYR A 290 -8.75 11.64 8.23
C TYR A 290 -10.25 11.46 8.47
N ALA A 291 -11.02 12.53 8.27
CA ALA A 291 -12.47 12.47 8.42
C ALA A 291 -13.15 11.78 7.23
N LEU A 292 -12.59 11.91 6.02
CA LEU A 292 -13.02 11.17 4.83
C LEU A 292 -12.81 9.67 4.99
N ASP A 293 -11.68 9.25 5.56
CA ASP A 293 -11.42 7.83 5.85
C ASP A 293 -12.44 7.28 6.86
N VAL A 294 -12.77 8.02 7.94
CA VAL A 294 -13.84 7.64 8.86
C VAL A 294 -15.20 7.58 8.17
N LEU A 295 -15.52 8.54 7.29
CA LEU A 295 -16.78 8.57 6.56
C LEU A 295 -16.95 7.34 5.65
N THR A 296 -15.94 6.99 4.88
CA THR A 296 -15.97 5.83 3.97
C THR A 296 -16.15 4.52 4.73
N ASN A 297 -15.44 4.37 5.85
CA ASN A 297 -15.57 3.23 6.75
C ASN A 297 -16.99 3.15 7.35
N PHE A 298 -17.52 4.26 7.85
CA PHE A 298 -18.86 4.30 8.45
C PHE A 298 -19.95 3.90 7.46
N LEU A 299 -19.85 4.36 6.22
CA LEU A 299 -20.87 4.10 5.20
C LEU A 299 -20.88 2.67 4.67
N THR A 300 -19.76 1.94 4.78
CA THR A 300 -19.60 0.62 4.13
C THR A 300 -19.13 -0.52 5.02
N GLN A 301 -18.63 -0.25 6.23
CA GLN A 301 -18.09 -1.32 7.08
C GLN A 301 -19.10 -1.84 8.10
N GLY A 302 -19.28 -3.17 8.11
CA GLY A 302 -20.21 -3.86 9.00
C GLY A 302 -21.63 -3.94 8.45
N LYS A 303 -22.44 -4.84 9.01
CA LYS A 303 -23.81 -5.10 8.55
C LYS A 303 -24.76 -3.89 8.73
N SER A 304 -24.51 -3.05 9.72
CA SER A 304 -25.33 -1.86 10.00
C SER A 304 -24.95 -0.62 9.20
N ALA A 305 -23.90 -0.69 8.36
CA ALA A 305 -23.51 0.42 7.50
C ALA A 305 -24.64 0.74 6.50
N PHE A 306 -24.97 2.02 6.35
CA PHE A 306 -26.16 2.43 5.61
C PHE A 306 -26.18 1.97 4.16
N LEU A 307 -25.04 2.02 3.46
CA LEU A 307 -24.94 1.51 2.09
C LEU A 307 -25.13 -0.01 2.03
N ASN A 308 -24.59 -0.76 3.00
CA ASN A 308 -24.78 -2.21 3.05
C ASN A 308 -26.25 -2.55 3.33
N LYS A 309 -26.85 -1.88 4.32
CA LYS A 309 -28.25 -2.12 4.66
C LYS A 309 -29.18 -1.90 3.46
N VAL A 310 -29.07 -0.75 2.80
CA VAL A 310 -29.95 -0.42 1.67
C VAL A 310 -29.66 -1.33 0.47
N LEU A 311 -28.40 -1.44 0.04
CA LEU A 311 -28.07 -2.09 -1.24
C LEU A 311 -28.02 -3.62 -1.15
N ILE A 312 -27.61 -4.17 0.01
CA ILE A 312 -27.45 -5.62 0.19
C ILE A 312 -28.69 -6.23 0.81
N ASP A 313 -29.16 -5.69 1.97
CA ASP A 313 -30.21 -6.32 2.75
C ASP A 313 -31.62 -5.97 2.24
N ASP A 314 -31.90 -4.69 2.01
CA ASP A 314 -33.24 -4.20 1.67
C ASP A 314 -33.51 -4.38 0.16
N LEU A 315 -32.69 -3.81 -0.72
CA LEU A 315 -32.88 -3.82 -2.17
C LEU A 315 -32.27 -5.04 -2.87
N LYS A 316 -31.33 -5.76 -2.26
CA LYS A 316 -30.67 -6.97 -2.79
C LYS A 316 -30.06 -6.76 -4.19
N LEU A 317 -29.42 -5.62 -4.39
CA LEU A 317 -28.83 -5.25 -5.68
C LEU A 317 -27.39 -5.77 -5.86
N THR A 318 -26.71 -6.04 -4.74
CA THR A 318 -25.30 -6.48 -4.71
C THR A 318 -25.04 -7.37 -3.51
N SER A 319 -23.87 -8.05 -3.51
CA SER A 319 -23.37 -8.78 -2.33
C SER A 319 -22.32 -8.01 -1.53
N SER A 320 -21.81 -6.88 -2.07
CA SER A 320 -20.76 -6.10 -1.42
C SER A 320 -20.74 -4.66 -1.91
N VAL A 321 -20.45 -3.75 -1.00
CA VAL A 321 -20.24 -2.33 -1.26
C VAL A 321 -18.86 -1.95 -0.76
N ARG A 322 -18.10 -1.21 -1.55
CA ARG A 322 -16.78 -0.72 -1.15
C ARG A 322 -16.70 0.77 -1.40
N MET A 323 -16.31 1.52 -0.37
CA MET A 323 -15.96 2.92 -0.48
C MET A 323 -14.56 3.14 0.11
N SER A 324 -13.74 3.92 -0.56
CA SER A 324 -12.38 4.23 -0.13
C SER A 324 -12.02 5.66 -0.43
N ASP A 325 -11.23 6.27 0.43
CA ASP A 325 -10.59 7.55 0.19
C ASP A 325 -9.14 7.30 -0.25
N ASN A 326 -8.80 7.74 -1.45
CA ASN A 326 -7.50 7.53 -2.07
C ASN A 326 -6.76 8.86 -2.10
N ASN A 327 -5.86 9.05 -1.15
CA ASN A 327 -5.08 10.27 -1.02
C ASN A 327 -3.67 10.01 -1.55
N TYR A 328 -3.32 10.67 -2.65
CA TYR A 328 -1.99 10.68 -3.22
C TYR A 328 -1.27 11.99 -2.92
N GLU A 329 0.01 12.08 -3.27
CA GLU A 329 0.81 13.27 -2.95
C GLU A 329 0.23 14.56 -3.52
N LEU A 330 -0.30 14.55 -4.75
CA LEU A 330 -0.73 15.77 -5.45
C LEU A 330 -2.23 16.03 -5.36
N ALA A 331 -3.04 15.01 -5.20
CA ALA A 331 -4.50 15.07 -5.20
C ALA A 331 -5.11 13.82 -4.57
N GLY A 332 -6.39 13.88 -4.21
CA GLY A 332 -7.13 12.72 -3.75
C GLY A 332 -8.49 12.55 -4.44
N ASN A 333 -9.07 11.40 -4.23
CA ASN A 333 -10.44 11.10 -4.64
C ASN A 333 -11.07 10.06 -3.73
N THR A 334 -12.37 10.20 -3.50
CA THR A 334 -13.18 9.18 -2.81
C THR A 334 -13.93 8.36 -3.85
N GLN A 335 -13.80 7.03 -3.81
CA GLN A 335 -14.42 6.10 -4.75
C GLN A 335 -15.42 5.20 -4.04
N LEU A 336 -16.64 5.10 -4.59
CA LEU A 336 -17.67 4.15 -4.19
C LEU A 336 -17.87 3.15 -5.34
N SER A 337 -17.55 1.87 -5.12
CA SER A 337 -17.61 0.80 -6.13
C SER A 337 -18.61 -0.27 -5.72
N ILE A 338 -19.54 -0.61 -6.62
CA ILE A 338 -20.59 -1.59 -6.40
C ILE A 338 -20.69 -2.50 -7.63
N ARG A 339 -20.38 -3.78 -7.43
CA ARG A 339 -20.62 -4.80 -8.43
C ARG A 339 -22.00 -5.40 -8.20
N ALA A 340 -22.94 -4.98 -9.03
CA ALA A 340 -24.33 -5.40 -8.93
C ALA A 340 -24.53 -6.86 -9.36
N PHE A 341 -25.62 -7.47 -8.94
CA PHE A 341 -25.97 -8.80 -9.43
C PHE A 341 -26.28 -8.79 -10.93
N LYS A 342 -26.23 -9.97 -11.55
CA LYS A 342 -26.47 -10.13 -12.98
C LYS A 342 -27.83 -9.52 -13.38
N ASN A 343 -27.83 -8.75 -14.47
CA ASN A 343 -28.98 -8.06 -15.05
C ASN A 343 -29.61 -6.95 -14.17
N ILE A 344 -28.97 -6.53 -13.09
CA ILE A 344 -29.39 -5.34 -12.34
C ILE A 344 -28.99 -4.09 -13.13
N ASN A 345 -29.92 -3.16 -13.28
CA ASN A 345 -29.65 -1.87 -13.90
C ASN A 345 -28.91 -0.95 -12.91
N LEU A 346 -27.87 -0.27 -13.37
CA LEU A 346 -27.05 0.57 -12.50
C LEU A 346 -27.78 1.85 -12.06
N ASN A 347 -28.87 2.27 -12.72
CA ASN A 347 -29.73 3.35 -12.22
C ASN A 347 -30.43 2.96 -10.91
N ASP A 348 -30.82 1.68 -10.75
CA ASP A 348 -31.42 1.20 -9.50
C ASP A 348 -30.37 1.24 -8.37
N VAL A 349 -29.11 0.85 -8.68
CA VAL A 349 -28.01 0.94 -7.73
C VAL A 349 -27.74 2.39 -7.33
N GLN A 350 -27.71 3.32 -8.28
CA GLN A 350 -27.52 4.74 -8.00
C GLN A 350 -28.65 5.31 -7.14
N SER A 351 -29.88 4.90 -7.40
CA SER A 351 -31.05 5.31 -6.59
C SER A 351 -30.93 4.82 -5.15
N GLY A 352 -30.51 3.57 -4.95
CA GLY A 352 -30.24 3.03 -3.62
C GLY A 352 -29.09 3.73 -2.89
N ILE A 353 -28.04 4.16 -3.61
CA ILE A 353 -26.95 4.98 -3.03
C ILE A 353 -27.52 6.31 -2.52
N ILE A 354 -28.35 6.99 -3.32
CA ILE A 354 -28.98 8.27 -2.94
C ILE A 354 -29.86 8.07 -1.70
N GLU A 355 -30.62 6.98 -1.63
CA GLU A 355 -31.41 6.63 -0.46
C GLU A 355 -30.56 6.43 0.79
N ALA A 356 -29.47 5.66 0.70
CA ALA A 356 -28.54 5.45 1.80
C ALA A 356 -27.89 6.76 2.28
N PHE A 357 -27.57 7.67 1.37
CA PHE A 357 -27.04 8.99 1.72
C PHE A 357 -28.08 9.85 2.43
N LYS A 358 -29.36 9.79 2.05
CA LYS A 358 -30.46 10.49 2.78
C LYS A 358 -30.56 9.95 4.21
N ILE A 359 -30.51 8.64 4.40
CA ILE A 359 -30.50 8.04 5.73
C ILE A 359 -29.33 8.55 6.57
N PHE A 360 -28.13 8.67 5.96
CA PHE A 360 -26.98 9.26 6.65
C PHE A 360 -27.19 10.74 6.99
N GLU A 361 -27.78 11.52 6.10
CA GLU A 361 -28.07 12.94 6.34
C GLU A 361 -29.03 13.16 7.51
N GLU A 362 -29.99 12.26 7.67
CA GLU A 362 -30.98 12.29 8.75
C GLU A 362 -30.42 11.82 10.09
N ASN A 363 -29.63 10.77 10.09
CA ASN A 363 -29.17 10.11 11.32
C ASN A 363 -27.75 10.50 11.73
N GLY A 364 -26.88 10.87 10.78
CA GLY A 364 -25.48 11.16 11.03
C GLY A 364 -24.69 9.93 11.47
N ILE A 365 -23.54 10.19 12.10
CA ILE A 365 -22.70 9.18 12.78
C ILE A 365 -22.80 9.36 14.29
N SER A 366 -23.04 8.25 15.01
CA SER A 366 -23.05 8.28 16.47
C SER A 366 -21.64 8.26 17.05
N GLU A 367 -21.45 8.79 18.27
CA GLU A 367 -20.18 8.69 19.01
C GLU A 367 -19.76 7.22 19.24
N LYS A 368 -20.71 6.32 19.40
CA LYS A 368 -20.45 4.88 19.53
C LYS A 368 -19.82 4.30 18.26
N ASP A 369 -20.37 4.64 17.10
CA ASP A 369 -19.84 4.17 15.80
C ASP A 369 -18.50 4.80 15.48
N LEU A 370 -18.34 6.10 15.76
CA LEU A 370 -17.06 6.78 15.61
C LEU A 370 -15.96 6.12 16.45
N ASN A 371 -16.25 5.84 17.73
CA ASN A 371 -15.29 5.19 18.63
C ASN A 371 -14.95 3.76 18.17
N ARG A 372 -15.92 3.01 17.62
CA ARG A 372 -15.67 1.70 17.02
C ARG A 372 -14.71 1.79 15.83
N ILE A 373 -14.93 2.74 14.93
CA ILE A 373 -14.06 2.94 13.75
C ILE A 373 -12.66 3.38 14.18
N LYS A 374 -12.55 4.29 15.14
CA LYS A 374 -11.24 4.72 15.68
C LYS A 374 -10.48 3.55 16.31
N ALA A 375 -11.15 2.69 17.06
CA ALA A 375 -10.54 1.50 17.65
C ALA A 375 -10.04 0.52 16.56
N GLU A 376 -10.79 0.37 15.47
CA GLU A 376 -10.38 -0.42 14.32
C GLU A 376 -9.17 0.20 13.60
N GLN A 377 -9.19 1.52 13.36
CA GLN A 377 -8.06 2.24 12.75
C GLN A 377 -6.80 2.15 13.62
N GLU A 378 -6.93 2.27 14.94
CA GLU A 378 -5.85 2.12 15.90
C GLU A 378 -5.29 0.68 15.89
N THR A 379 -6.16 -0.33 15.87
CA THR A 379 -5.76 -1.73 15.77
C THR A 379 -5.01 -2.00 14.47
N ASN A 380 -5.50 -1.50 13.34
CA ASN A 380 -4.84 -1.63 12.04
C ASN A 380 -3.48 -0.94 12.02
N PHE A 381 -3.37 0.24 12.62
CA PHE A 381 -2.10 0.95 12.77
C PHE A 381 -1.07 0.12 13.54
N TYR A 382 -1.40 -0.40 14.71
CA TYR A 382 -0.47 -1.25 15.47
C TYR A 382 -0.18 -2.57 14.77
N SER A 383 -1.15 -3.14 14.06
CA SER A 383 -0.94 -4.37 13.29
C SER A 383 0.11 -4.20 12.18
N GLN A 384 0.13 -3.06 11.50
CA GLN A 384 1.17 -2.73 10.51
C GLN A 384 2.56 -2.60 11.14
N LEU A 385 2.64 -2.25 12.41
CA LEU A 385 3.90 -2.08 13.16
C LEU A 385 4.33 -3.36 13.92
N SER A 386 3.68 -4.48 13.70
CA SER A 386 3.96 -5.74 14.43
C SER A 386 5.17 -6.50 13.89
N SER A 387 5.80 -6.05 12.80
CA SER A 387 6.99 -6.67 12.22
C SER A 387 8.08 -5.64 11.95
N VAL A 388 9.32 -6.07 11.89
CA VAL A 388 10.47 -5.21 11.54
C VAL A 388 10.29 -4.57 10.17
N LEU A 389 9.78 -5.33 9.19
CA LEU A 389 9.49 -4.82 7.85
C LEU A 389 8.39 -3.76 7.89
N GLY A 390 7.28 -4.02 8.57
CA GLY A 390 6.17 -3.06 8.67
C GLY A 390 6.58 -1.75 9.35
N LYS A 391 7.42 -1.82 10.40
CA LYS A 391 8.01 -0.63 11.04
C LYS A 391 8.90 0.12 10.05
N GLY A 392 9.81 -0.59 9.36
CA GLY A 392 10.71 -0.02 8.34
C GLY A 392 9.96 0.69 7.23
N THR A 393 8.98 0.02 6.60
CA THR A 393 8.18 0.58 5.51
C THR A 393 7.41 1.83 5.92
N ASN A 394 6.81 1.84 7.12
CA ASN A 394 6.13 3.04 7.60
C ASN A 394 7.11 4.21 7.82
N LEU A 395 8.29 3.95 8.41
CA LEU A 395 9.30 4.99 8.60
C LEU A 395 9.81 5.54 7.27
N ALA A 396 10.05 4.67 6.27
CA ALA A 396 10.44 5.06 4.91
C ALA A 396 9.38 5.95 4.27
N TYR A 397 8.11 5.54 4.36
CA TYR A 397 6.98 6.25 3.79
C TYR A 397 6.82 7.66 4.40
N TYR A 398 6.80 7.77 5.73
CA TYR A 398 6.69 9.06 6.37
C TYR A 398 7.90 9.95 6.08
N ASN A 399 9.12 9.39 6.07
CA ASN A 399 10.30 10.17 5.71
C ASN A 399 10.20 10.72 4.30
N THR A 400 9.85 9.89 3.32
CA THR A 400 9.77 10.27 1.91
C THR A 400 8.75 11.38 1.66
N PHE A 401 7.56 11.30 2.26
CA PHE A 401 6.48 12.25 1.96
C PHE A 401 6.41 13.46 2.90
N THR A 402 6.97 13.37 4.11
CA THR A 402 6.90 14.45 5.09
C THR A 402 8.27 14.99 5.51
N GLY A 403 9.35 14.33 5.11
CA GLY A 403 10.71 14.64 5.55
C GLY A 403 11.04 14.16 6.97
N SER A 404 10.09 13.50 7.65
CA SER A 404 10.26 13.06 9.03
C SER A 404 9.63 11.70 9.31
N PRO A 405 10.42 10.66 9.66
CA PRO A 405 9.87 9.38 10.11
C PRO A 405 8.95 9.54 11.34
N GLY A 406 9.21 10.57 12.19
CA GLY A 406 8.44 10.86 13.40
C GLY A 406 7.00 11.30 13.14
N PHE A 407 6.64 11.62 11.89
CA PHE A 407 5.27 11.96 11.52
C PHE A 407 4.29 10.80 11.80
N ILE A 408 4.77 9.57 11.91
CA ILE A 408 3.97 8.41 12.32
C ILE A 408 3.14 8.68 13.60
N ASN A 409 3.71 9.40 14.57
CA ASN A 409 3.03 9.73 15.83
C ASN A 409 2.01 10.88 15.65
N VAL A 410 2.24 11.75 14.67
CA VAL A 410 1.30 12.83 14.31
C VAL A 410 0.12 12.26 13.57
N ASP A 411 0.36 11.34 12.65
CA ASP A 411 -0.66 10.71 11.81
C ASP A 411 -1.70 9.94 12.64
N ILE A 412 -1.25 9.05 13.54
CA ILE A 412 -2.19 8.34 14.43
C ILE A 412 -2.96 9.27 15.35
N LYS A 413 -2.31 10.32 15.85
CA LYS A 413 -2.99 11.32 16.67
C LYS A 413 -4.10 12.05 15.89
N ASN A 414 -3.84 12.41 14.65
CA ASN A 414 -4.82 13.05 13.78
C ASN A 414 -5.99 12.12 13.47
N LYS A 415 -5.74 10.84 13.16
CA LYS A 415 -6.77 9.81 12.97
C LYS A 415 -7.70 9.72 14.19
N LEU A 416 -7.13 9.64 15.38
CA LEU A 416 -7.90 9.52 16.62
C LEU A 416 -8.57 10.83 17.07
N ALA A 417 -8.17 11.98 16.54
CA ALA A 417 -8.75 13.27 16.87
C ALA A 417 -10.04 13.60 16.10
N VAL A 418 -10.39 12.87 15.04
CA VAL A 418 -11.59 13.09 14.23
C VAL A 418 -12.85 13.09 15.10
N THR A 419 -13.77 14.02 14.85
CA THR A 419 -15.06 14.14 15.54
C THR A 419 -16.23 13.82 14.63
N THR A 420 -17.41 13.55 15.20
CA THR A 420 -18.65 13.36 14.43
C THR A 420 -18.98 14.59 13.58
N LYS A 421 -18.63 15.79 14.07
CA LYS A 421 -18.78 17.05 13.32
C LYS A 421 -17.87 17.10 12.10
N ASP A 422 -16.65 16.60 12.20
CA ASP A 422 -15.71 16.55 11.08
C ASP A 422 -16.21 15.62 10.00
N VAL A 423 -16.75 14.45 10.36
CA VAL A 423 -17.33 13.49 9.41
C VAL A 423 -18.50 14.12 8.65
N LYS A 424 -19.40 14.81 9.35
CA LYS A 424 -20.50 15.53 8.70
C LYS A 424 -20.01 16.64 7.79
N ARG A 425 -19.05 17.43 8.26
CA ARG A 425 -18.46 18.55 7.50
C ARG A 425 -17.81 18.08 6.19
N VAL A 426 -17.03 16.99 6.20
CA VAL A 426 -16.40 16.49 4.97
C VAL A 426 -17.40 15.87 4.01
N TYR A 427 -18.46 15.22 4.50
CA TYR A 427 -19.56 14.76 3.66
C TYR A 427 -20.24 15.93 2.92
N GLU A 428 -20.58 16.99 3.63
CA GLU A 428 -21.19 18.20 3.05
C GLU A 428 -20.25 18.93 2.07
N LYS A 429 -18.95 18.92 2.37
CA LYS A 429 -17.94 19.61 1.57
C LYS A 429 -17.58 18.88 0.27
N TYR A 430 -17.49 17.54 0.30
CA TYR A 430 -16.91 16.77 -0.80
C TYR A 430 -17.88 15.82 -1.50
N ILE A 431 -18.99 15.42 -0.87
CA ILE A 431 -19.91 14.39 -1.39
C ILE A 431 -21.28 14.98 -1.70
N LYS A 432 -21.95 15.58 -0.70
CA LYS A 432 -23.33 16.06 -0.82
C LYS A 432 -23.50 17.11 -1.89
N GLY A 433 -24.26 16.76 -2.95
CA GLY A 433 -24.55 17.69 -4.05
C GLY A 433 -23.32 18.13 -4.85
N ARG A 434 -22.18 17.44 -4.69
CA ARG A 434 -20.95 17.77 -5.43
C ARG A 434 -20.91 17.03 -6.77
N PRO A 435 -20.30 17.62 -7.79
CA PRO A 435 -20.03 16.93 -9.03
C PRO A 435 -19.16 15.69 -8.81
N TYR A 436 -19.47 14.61 -9.52
CA TYR A 436 -18.75 13.35 -9.47
C TYR A 436 -18.58 12.75 -10.87
N LEU A 437 -17.62 11.86 -11.00
CA LEU A 437 -17.46 11.00 -12.17
C LEU A 437 -18.13 9.65 -11.90
N THR A 438 -18.91 9.17 -12.86
CA THR A 438 -19.48 7.81 -12.82
C THR A 438 -18.90 6.98 -13.95
N THR A 439 -18.53 5.75 -13.64
CA THR A 439 -18.19 4.73 -14.63
C THR A 439 -19.13 3.53 -14.49
N SER A 440 -19.69 3.10 -15.61
CA SER A 440 -20.56 1.91 -15.75
C SER A 440 -19.87 0.89 -16.62
N PHE A 441 -19.23 -0.10 -16.02
CA PHE A 441 -18.66 -1.24 -16.75
C PHE A 441 -19.70 -2.34 -16.82
N VAL A 442 -20.20 -2.62 -18.01
CA VAL A 442 -21.30 -3.58 -18.23
C VAL A 442 -20.85 -4.74 -19.09
N PRO A 443 -21.43 -5.93 -18.94
CA PRO A 443 -21.16 -7.06 -19.81
C PRO A 443 -21.40 -6.70 -21.28
N LYS A 444 -20.70 -7.34 -22.19
CA LYS A 444 -20.85 -7.16 -23.64
C LYS A 444 -22.30 -7.28 -24.08
N ASN A 445 -22.77 -6.38 -24.93
CA ASN A 445 -24.15 -6.26 -25.43
C ASN A 445 -25.20 -6.01 -24.31
N LYS A 446 -24.81 -5.37 -23.21
CA LYS A 446 -25.67 -5.02 -22.08
C LYS A 446 -25.57 -3.54 -21.71
N THR A 447 -25.50 -2.66 -22.72
CA THR A 447 -25.44 -1.20 -22.51
C THR A 447 -26.68 -0.65 -21.82
N ASP A 448 -27.81 -1.34 -21.93
CA ASP A 448 -29.05 -1.04 -21.23
C ASP A 448 -28.94 -1.08 -19.69
N LEU A 449 -27.92 -1.74 -19.17
CA LEU A 449 -27.65 -1.79 -17.73
C LEU A 449 -26.84 -0.59 -17.21
N ALA A 450 -26.23 0.21 -18.09
CA ALA A 450 -25.43 1.37 -17.69
C ALA A 450 -26.31 2.53 -17.18
N ILE A 451 -25.68 3.43 -16.42
CA ILE A 451 -26.31 4.70 -16.02
C ILE A 451 -26.77 5.47 -17.26
N GLU A 452 -28.00 5.96 -17.22
CA GLU A 452 -28.57 6.78 -18.30
C GLU A 452 -27.70 8.00 -18.62
N ASN A 453 -27.77 8.44 -19.89
CA ASN A 453 -26.99 9.60 -20.38
C ASN A 453 -25.49 9.45 -20.20
N SER A 454 -24.96 8.22 -20.16
CA SER A 454 -23.53 7.95 -20.15
C SER A 454 -22.93 8.03 -21.55
N SER A 455 -21.74 8.60 -21.64
CA SER A 455 -20.92 8.61 -22.87
C SER A 455 -20.06 7.36 -22.94
N LEU A 456 -19.80 6.84 -24.13
CA LEU A 456 -18.86 5.73 -24.30
C LEU A 456 -17.44 6.13 -23.86
N ALA A 457 -16.87 5.36 -22.94
CA ALA A 457 -15.48 5.56 -22.53
C ALA A 457 -14.53 5.19 -23.68
N LYS A 458 -13.59 6.08 -23.98
CA LYS A 458 -12.55 5.82 -24.98
C LYS A 458 -11.39 5.07 -24.33
N ILE A 459 -11.23 3.83 -24.71
CA ILE A 459 -10.11 2.95 -24.30
C ILE A 459 -9.35 2.57 -25.55
N ASN A 460 -8.05 2.78 -25.56
CA ASN A 460 -7.19 2.26 -26.62
C ASN A 460 -6.87 0.80 -26.29
N GLU A 461 -7.63 -0.12 -26.87
CA GLU A 461 -7.29 -1.53 -26.83
C GLU A 461 -6.17 -1.79 -27.83
N GLU A 462 -5.07 -2.40 -27.36
CA GLU A 462 -3.99 -2.80 -28.25
C GLU A 462 -4.49 -3.92 -29.17
N LYS A 463 -4.31 -3.73 -30.48
CA LYS A 463 -4.48 -4.83 -31.44
C LYS A 463 -3.23 -5.70 -31.38
N ILE A 464 -3.35 -6.89 -30.85
CA ILE A 464 -2.29 -7.89 -30.92
C ILE A 464 -2.08 -8.24 -32.39
N ILE A 465 -0.98 -7.78 -32.97
CA ILE A 465 -0.53 -8.22 -34.30
C ILE A 465 0.33 -9.45 -34.07
N GLN A 466 -0.21 -10.60 -34.37
CA GLN A 466 0.48 -11.89 -34.24
C GLN A 466 1.76 -11.86 -35.10
N GLY A 467 2.92 -12.14 -34.51
CA GLY A 467 4.22 -12.09 -35.17
C GLY A 467 4.93 -10.74 -35.20
N SER A 468 4.39 -9.70 -34.53
CA SER A 468 5.09 -8.43 -34.36
C SER A 468 6.09 -8.42 -33.19
N GLU A 469 6.15 -9.51 -32.43
CA GLU A 469 7.18 -9.69 -31.41
C GLU A 469 8.50 -9.92 -32.15
N ILE A 470 9.42 -8.97 -31.99
CA ILE A 470 10.77 -9.11 -32.56
C ILE A 470 11.46 -10.21 -31.76
N ASP A 471 11.96 -11.22 -32.49
CA ASP A 471 12.80 -12.27 -31.93
C ASP A 471 14.14 -11.62 -31.52
N PHE A 472 14.26 -11.24 -30.25
CA PHE A 472 15.52 -10.77 -29.69
C PHE A 472 16.34 -11.97 -29.23
N ASP A 473 17.59 -12.00 -29.63
CA ASP A 473 18.58 -12.88 -29.01
C ASP A 473 18.80 -12.43 -27.55
N THR A 474 17.98 -13.01 -26.66
CA THR A 474 18.00 -12.73 -25.22
C THR A 474 19.31 -13.18 -24.56
N ASP A 475 20.10 -14.01 -25.26
CA ASP A 475 21.39 -14.53 -24.75
C ASP A 475 22.59 -13.72 -25.28
N ARG A 476 22.32 -12.70 -26.10
CA ARG A 476 23.36 -11.79 -26.57
C ARG A 476 23.97 -11.03 -25.40
N VAL A 477 25.20 -11.37 -25.04
CA VAL A 477 25.98 -10.62 -24.06
C VAL A 477 26.48 -9.33 -24.72
N VAL A 478 26.05 -8.21 -24.19
CA VAL A 478 26.56 -6.88 -24.60
C VAL A 478 27.51 -6.41 -23.50
N GLU A 479 28.77 -6.16 -23.89
CA GLU A 479 29.72 -5.56 -22.97
C GLU A 479 29.30 -4.13 -22.60
N PHE A 480 29.37 -3.80 -21.34
CA PHE A 480 29.15 -2.45 -20.83
C PHE A 480 30.36 -1.95 -20.04
N LYS A 481 30.52 -0.63 -20.01
CA LYS A 481 31.58 0.00 -19.23
C LYS A 481 31.20 -0.02 -17.76
N LYS A 482 32.02 -0.66 -16.92
CA LYS A 482 31.82 -0.67 -15.47
C LYS A 482 31.98 0.73 -14.86
N THR A 483 31.15 1.01 -13.89
CA THR A 483 31.20 2.23 -13.07
C THR A 483 32.41 2.13 -12.12
N PRO A 484 33.31 3.13 -12.07
CA PRO A 484 34.40 3.14 -11.11
C PRO A 484 33.91 3.10 -9.66
N SER A 485 34.66 2.48 -8.78
CA SER A 485 34.43 2.47 -7.34
C SER A 485 35.73 2.66 -6.58
N LYS A 486 35.67 3.27 -5.41
CA LYS A 486 36.81 3.45 -4.47
C LYS A 486 37.13 2.16 -3.72
N ILE A 487 36.25 1.19 -3.73
CA ILE A 487 36.40 -0.11 -3.06
C ILE A 487 36.27 -1.24 -4.08
N ASP A 488 36.79 -2.41 -3.76
CA ASP A 488 36.60 -3.62 -4.56
C ASP A 488 35.17 -4.16 -4.33
N ARG A 489 34.26 -3.82 -5.23
CA ARG A 489 32.84 -4.28 -5.18
C ARG A 489 32.62 -5.66 -5.76
N ALA A 490 33.61 -6.23 -6.44
CA ALA A 490 33.53 -7.60 -6.93
C ALA A 490 33.60 -8.62 -5.79
N GLN A 491 34.11 -8.20 -4.63
CA GLN A 491 34.18 -9.03 -3.44
C GLN A 491 32.96 -8.85 -2.57
N GLU A 492 32.10 -9.88 -2.53
CA GLU A 492 30.94 -9.91 -1.63
C GLU A 492 31.39 -9.82 -0.16
N PRO A 493 30.72 -8.99 0.68
CA PRO A 493 31.04 -8.90 2.11
C PRO A 493 30.88 -10.24 2.83
N PRO A 494 31.62 -10.49 3.94
CA PRO A 494 31.46 -11.69 4.74
C PRO A 494 30.12 -11.72 5.48
N TYR A 495 29.75 -12.85 6.06
CA TYR A 495 28.70 -12.91 7.07
C TYR A 495 29.17 -12.26 8.38
N GLY A 496 28.22 -11.71 9.13
CA GLY A 496 28.43 -11.29 10.50
C GLY A 496 28.46 -12.44 11.49
N ASN A 497 28.16 -12.14 12.75
CA ASN A 497 28.02 -13.17 13.79
C ASN A 497 26.74 -13.96 13.58
N GLU A 498 26.79 -15.26 13.87
CA GLU A 498 25.62 -16.16 13.77
C GLU A 498 24.41 -15.62 14.55
N PRO A 499 23.21 -15.66 13.97
CA PRO A 499 21.99 -15.19 14.60
C PRO A 499 21.69 -15.95 15.90
N ILE A 500 21.34 -15.21 16.96
CA ILE A 500 20.96 -15.81 18.24
C ILE A 500 19.43 -15.91 18.29
N ILE A 501 18.91 -17.12 18.16
CA ILE A 501 17.47 -17.39 18.26
C ILE A 501 17.06 -17.33 19.74
N ARG A 502 16.10 -16.47 20.06
CA ARG A 502 15.49 -16.35 21.37
C ARG A 502 14.07 -16.91 21.32
N ILE A 503 13.86 -18.05 21.92
CA ILE A 503 12.51 -18.62 22.04
C ILE A 503 11.82 -17.91 23.21
N PRO A 504 10.65 -17.26 23.01
CA PRO A 504 9.91 -16.64 24.09
C PRO A 504 9.40 -17.69 25.08
N GLU A 505 9.29 -17.31 26.34
CA GLU A 505 8.70 -18.18 27.38
C GLU A 505 7.20 -18.39 27.07
N ILE A 506 6.80 -19.67 27.01
CA ILE A 506 5.42 -20.06 26.77
C ILE A 506 4.79 -20.36 28.10
N TYR A 507 3.76 -19.60 28.49
CA TYR A 507 2.93 -19.95 29.64
C TYR A 507 1.68 -20.70 29.19
N GLY A 508 1.19 -21.60 30.07
CA GLY A 508 -0.01 -22.36 29.76
C GLY A 508 -0.83 -22.66 31.01
N PHE A 509 -2.14 -22.74 30.85
CA PHE A 509 -3.07 -23.18 31.90
C PHE A 509 -4.33 -23.77 31.29
N LYS A 510 -5.12 -24.47 32.10
CA LYS A 510 -6.38 -25.08 31.68
C LYS A 510 -7.55 -24.42 32.41
N LEU A 511 -8.56 -24.01 31.65
CA LEU A 511 -9.80 -23.48 32.20
C LEU A 511 -10.67 -24.60 32.80
N ASN A 512 -11.59 -24.25 33.70
CA ASN A 512 -12.51 -25.21 34.33
C ASN A 512 -13.41 -25.95 33.33
N ASN A 513 -13.68 -25.36 32.18
CA ASN A 513 -14.45 -25.97 31.09
C ASN A 513 -13.61 -26.89 30.17
N GLY A 514 -12.32 -27.07 30.46
CA GLY A 514 -11.44 -27.93 29.70
C GLY A 514 -10.65 -27.27 28.57
N ILE A 515 -10.85 -25.97 28.30
CA ILE A 515 -10.07 -25.24 27.28
C ILE A 515 -8.62 -25.11 27.76
N GLU A 516 -7.68 -25.50 26.92
CA GLU A 516 -6.25 -25.30 27.15
C GLU A 516 -5.86 -23.94 26.56
N VAL A 517 -5.18 -23.13 27.36
CA VAL A 517 -4.70 -21.81 26.98
C VAL A 517 -3.18 -21.82 26.98
N SER A 518 -2.57 -21.41 25.86
CA SER A 518 -1.14 -21.16 25.76
C SER A 518 -0.92 -19.74 25.30
N GLY A 519 0.12 -19.07 25.77
CA GLY A 519 0.41 -17.71 25.40
C GLY A 519 1.88 -17.38 25.51
N ILE A 520 2.26 -16.34 24.79
CA ILE A 520 3.55 -15.67 24.85
C ILE A 520 3.33 -14.20 25.12
N GLU A 521 4.25 -13.57 25.82
CA GLU A 521 4.27 -12.12 26.00
C GLU A 521 5.16 -11.48 24.94
N ASN A 522 4.60 -10.51 24.21
CA ASN A 522 5.32 -9.67 23.27
C ASN A 522 4.85 -8.22 23.48
N SER A 523 5.79 -7.32 23.80
CA SER A 523 5.51 -5.93 24.15
C SER A 523 5.87 -4.93 23.05
N GLU A 524 6.22 -5.41 21.84
CA GLU A 524 6.62 -4.56 20.72
C GLU A 524 5.51 -3.62 20.24
N VAL A 525 4.27 -4.08 20.32
CA VAL A 525 3.08 -3.25 20.04
C VAL A 525 2.02 -3.48 21.11
N PRO A 526 1.19 -2.47 21.45
CA PRO A 526 0.19 -2.60 22.51
C PRO A 526 -1.06 -3.37 22.02
N MET A 527 -0.86 -4.61 21.57
CA MET A 527 -1.91 -5.46 21.02
C MET A 527 -1.96 -6.80 21.71
N VAL A 528 -3.16 -7.38 21.78
CA VAL A 528 -3.39 -8.78 22.16
C VAL A 528 -3.99 -9.50 20.96
N ARG A 529 -3.37 -10.60 20.55
CA ARG A 529 -3.92 -11.51 19.53
C ARG A 529 -4.42 -12.77 20.19
N ILE A 530 -5.67 -13.12 19.94
CA ILE A 530 -6.30 -14.35 20.46
C ILE A 530 -6.65 -15.23 19.27
N ASN A 531 -6.15 -16.47 19.27
CA ASN A 531 -6.50 -17.48 18.30
C ASN A 531 -7.22 -18.61 19.04
N ILE A 532 -8.34 -19.08 18.52
CA ILE A 532 -9.09 -20.21 19.05
C ILE A 532 -9.00 -21.34 18.04
N TYR A 533 -8.42 -22.47 18.47
CA TYR A 533 -8.35 -23.68 17.66
C TYR A 533 -9.39 -24.66 18.18
N ILE A 534 -10.25 -25.13 17.30
CA ILE A 534 -11.26 -26.12 17.60
C ILE A 534 -10.86 -27.41 16.87
N GLU A 535 -10.64 -28.49 17.62
CA GLU A 535 -10.39 -29.80 17.03
C GLU A 535 -11.69 -30.31 16.38
N GLY A 536 -11.87 -29.97 15.14
CA GLY A 536 -13.03 -30.23 14.32
C GLY A 536 -12.65 -30.06 12.84
N GLY A 537 -13.61 -30.13 11.97
CA GLY A 537 -13.41 -29.99 10.56
C GLY A 537 -13.96 -31.17 9.78
N GLN A 538 -13.77 -31.19 8.49
CA GLN A 538 -14.38 -32.12 7.56
C GLN A 538 -14.21 -33.60 7.93
N LEU A 539 -13.10 -33.97 8.57
CA LEU A 539 -12.86 -35.35 9.03
C LEU A 539 -13.84 -35.81 10.12
N HIS A 540 -14.45 -34.89 10.85
CA HIS A 540 -15.41 -35.17 11.92
C HIS A 540 -16.88 -35.00 11.46
N GLU A 541 -17.09 -34.62 10.20
CA GLU A 541 -18.42 -34.49 9.66
C GLU A 541 -19.03 -35.85 9.32
N LYS A 542 -20.30 -36.01 9.63
CA LYS A 542 -21.05 -37.20 9.19
C LYS A 542 -21.34 -37.06 7.69
N GLU A 543 -21.35 -38.21 6.97
CA GLU A 543 -21.60 -38.25 5.51
C GLU A 543 -22.86 -37.45 5.06
N ASN A 544 -23.88 -37.39 5.91
CA ASN A 544 -25.13 -36.65 5.63
C ASN A 544 -25.12 -35.19 6.10
N LYS A 545 -23.96 -34.66 6.56
CA LYS A 545 -23.79 -33.31 7.11
C LYS A 545 -22.47 -32.68 6.67
N ILE A 546 -22.03 -32.98 5.44
CA ILE A 546 -20.81 -32.43 4.86
C ILE A 546 -21.00 -30.92 4.65
N GLY A 547 -20.01 -30.12 5.08
CA GLY A 547 -19.99 -28.67 4.96
C GLY A 547 -20.50 -27.91 6.17
N LEU A 548 -20.51 -28.54 7.37
CA LEU A 548 -20.85 -27.89 8.64
C LEU A 548 -19.63 -27.28 9.36
N SER A 549 -18.42 -27.69 9.00
CA SER A 549 -17.16 -27.22 9.61
C SER A 549 -16.57 -26.00 8.93
#